data_1050d7b846fce308fd2169de94e47f5a
#
_entry.id   1050d7b846fce308fd2169de94e47f5a
#
_cell.length_a   1.000
_cell.length_b   1.000
_cell.length_c   1.000
_cell.angle_alpha   90.00
_cell.angle_beta   90.00
_cell.angle_gamma   90.00
#
_symmetry.space_group_name_H-M   'P 1'
#
loop_
_entity.id
_entity.type
_entity.pdbx_description
1 polymer ?
#
loop_
_entity_poly.entity_id
_entity_poly.type
_entity_poly.pdbx_seq_one_letter_code
_entity_poly.pdbx_strand_id
1 'polypeptide(L)'
;MDEYYLRKICELFVPVENKPGHTNELDIPPQALSDARAVEIARIWAAGGNQIVAFRAETWSDPATWGIMLVDFVKHIADAYENLGKGSRNDILTTIRRAFDAEWRTPTDHQTEKQ
;
A
#
# COMPACT_ATOMS: atom_id res chain seq x y z
N MET A 1 -4.27 9.47 11.24
CA MET A 1 -3.55 8.89 10.49
C MET A 1 -2.44 9.59 9.94
N ASP A 2 -2.54 10.64 9.44
CA ASP A 2 -1.49 11.31 8.95
C ASP A 2 -0.52 11.64 9.94
N GLU A 3 -0.88 11.99 11.02
CA GLU A 3 -0.01 12.33 12.00
C GLU A 3 0.84 11.22 12.24
N TYR A 4 0.35 10.10 12.32
CA TYR A 4 1.03 8.99 12.58
C TYR A 4 2.10 8.98 11.59
N TYR A 5 1.86 9.30 10.41
CA TYR A 5 2.71 9.30 9.43
C TYR A 5 3.70 10.29 9.59
N LEU A 6 3.36 11.36 10.11
CA LEU A 6 4.27 12.35 10.26
C LEU A 6 5.22 11.98 11.25
N ARG A 7 4.84 11.33 12.22
CA ARG A 7 5.67 11.00 13.20
C ARG A 7 6.62 10.14 12.62
N LYS A 8 6.25 9.39 11.76
CA LYS A 8 7.06 8.57 11.19
C LYS A 8 8.02 9.33 10.54
N ILE A 9 7.77 10.36 10.10
CA ILE A 9 8.62 11.13 9.38
C ILE A 9 9.56 11.62 10.31
N CYS A 10 9.17 11.94 11.42
CA CYS A 10 10.05 12.42 12.35
C CYS A 10 11.10 11.50 12.59
N GLU A 11 10.85 10.32 12.63
CA GLU A 11 11.80 9.45 12.95
C GLU A 11 12.76 9.38 11.94
N LEU A 12 12.63 10.04 10.95
CA LEU A 12 13.47 9.98 9.90
C LEU A 12 14.74 10.52 10.33
N PHE A 13 14.83 11.10 11.43
CA PHE A 13 16.00 11.67 11.88
C PHE A 13 16.92 10.60 12.19
N VAL A 14 16.49 9.45 12.30
CA VAL A 14 17.34 8.37 12.63
C VAL A 14 18.15 8.13 11.40
N PRO A 15 19.42 8.09 11.47
CA PRO A 15 20.28 7.85 10.34
C PRO A 15 19.89 6.57 9.68
N VAL A 16 19.68 6.60 8.42
CA VAL A 16 19.31 5.47 7.69
C VAL A 16 20.22 4.29 7.87
N GLU A 17 21.45 4.51 7.87
CA GLU A 17 22.35 3.40 7.99
C GLU A 17 22.21 2.69 9.31
N ASN A 18 21.67 3.31 10.31
CA ASN A 18 21.55 2.65 11.58
C ASN A 18 20.16 2.14 11.82
N LYS A 19 19.25 2.33 10.88
CA LYS A 19 17.91 1.93 11.09
C LYS A 19 17.76 0.51 10.72
N PRO A 20 17.33 -0.35 11.59
CA PRO A 20 17.21 -1.75 11.28
C PRO A 20 16.03 -1.98 10.37
N GLY A 21 16.17 -2.82 9.41
CA GLY A 21 15.05 -3.24 8.59
C GLY A 21 14.29 -4.33 9.30
N HIS A 22 13.25 -4.81 8.67
CA HIS A 22 12.47 -5.90 9.20
C HIS A 22 12.69 -7.10 8.31
N THR A 23 12.78 -8.29 8.91
CA THR A 23 13.03 -9.51 8.19
C THR A 23 12.03 -9.77 7.08
N ASN A 24 10.78 -9.38 7.28
CA ASN A 24 9.75 -9.62 6.29
C ASN A 24 9.48 -8.44 5.37
N GLU A 25 10.43 -7.55 5.32
CA GLU A 25 10.29 -6.38 4.47
C GLU A 25 10.48 -6.82 3.01
N LEU A 26 9.70 -6.27 2.10
CA LEU A 26 9.86 -6.59 0.69
C LEU A 26 11.13 -5.90 0.14
N ASP A 27 11.71 -6.54 -0.85
CA ASP A 27 12.91 -5.98 -1.46
C ASP A 27 12.57 -4.77 -2.29
N ILE A 28 13.49 -3.84 -2.37
CA ILE A 28 13.31 -2.67 -3.21
C ILE A 28 13.57 -3.11 -4.65
N PRO A 29 12.65 -2.81 -5.57
CA PRO A 29 12.82 -3.23 -6.95
C PRO A 29 14.08 -2.61 -7.60
N PRO A 30 14.72 -3.32 -8.49
CA PRO A 30 15.94 -2.82 -9.12
C PRO A 30 15.78 -1.46 -9.78
N GLN A 31 14.62 -1.20 -10.38
CA GLN A 31 14.40 0.07 -11.04
C GLN A 31 14.41 1.22 -10.04
N ALA A 32 13.96 0.97 -8.82
CA ALA A 32 13.97 2.00 -7.82
C ALA A 32 15.38 2.18 -7.25
N LEU A 33 16.10 1.07 -7.11
CA LEU A 33 17.44 1.15 -6.57
C LEU A 33 18.36 1.94 -7.50
N SER A 34 18.16 1.82 -8.80
CA SER A 34 19.03 2.48 -9.75
C SER A 34 18.66 3.92 -10.00
N ASP A 35 17.58 4.42 -9.45
CA ASP A 35 17.17 5.78 -9.66
C ASP A 35 17.34 6.54 -8.35
N ALA A 36 18.35 7.41 -8.29
CA ALA A 36 18.62 8.14 -7.06
C ALA A 36 17.48 9.05 -6.63
N ARG A 37 16.56 9.36 -7.53
CA ARG A 37 15.44 10.22 -7.17
C ARG A 37 14.17 9.45 -6.87
N ALA A 38 14.23 8.12 -6.90
CA ALA A 38 13.05 7.33 -6.59
C ALA A 38 12.69 7.51 -5.13
N VAL A 39 11.40 7.53 -4.83
CA VAL A 39 10.95 7.61 -3.45
C VAL A 39 9.93 6.53 -3.22
N GLU A 40 9.88 6.00 -2.04
CA GLU A 40 8.88 5.01 -1.66
C GLU A 40 7.65 5.78 -1.27
N ILE A 41 6.55 5.59 -1.96
CA ILE A 41 5.36 6.39 -1.70
C ILE A 41 4.44 5.78 -0.66
N ALA A 42 4.50 4.49 -0.47
CA ALA A 42 3.64 3.83 0.52
C ALA A 42 4.23 2.51 0.97
N ARG A 43 3.92 2.14 2.18
CA ARG A 43 4.35 0.84 2.73
C ARG A 43 3.19 0.34 3.57
N ILE A 44 2.72 -0.86 3.28
CA ILE A 44 1.55 -1.42 3.94
C ILE A 44 1.93 -2.73 4.61
N TRP A 45 1.59 -2.85 5.89
CA TRP A 45 1.91 -4.03 6.66
C TRP A 45 0.65 -4.65 7.25
N ALA A 46 0.65 -5.95 7.38
CA ALA A 46 -0.38 -6.64 8.14
C ALA A 46 0.32 -7.04 9.42
N ALA A 47 -0.06 -6.48 10.52
CA ALA A 47 0.61 -6.73 11.80
C ALA A 47 -0.40 -6.78 12.93
N GLY A 48 -0.33 -7.82 13.73
CA GLY A 48 -1.22 -7.95 14.89
C GLY A 48 -2.68 -7.96 14.48
N GLY A 49 -2.98 -8.51 13.31
CA GLY A 49 -4.35 -8.56 12.85
C GLY A 49 -4.85 -7.25 12.26
N ASN A 50 -3.98 -6.26 12.15
CA ASN A 50 -4.37 -4.96 11.63
C ASN A 50 -3.59 -4.58 10.39
N GLN A 51 -4.13 -3.67 9.62
CA GLN A 51 -3.43 -3.14 8.48
C GLN A 51 -2.78 -1.84 8.92
N ILE A 52 -1.51 -1.70 8.71
CA ILE A 52 -0.77 -0.52 9.10
C ILE A 52 -0.16 0.10 7.86
N VAL A 53 -0.39 1.38 7.65
CA VAL A 53 0.05 2.05 6.45
C VAL A 53 0.90 3.25 6.75
N ALA A 54 2.00 3.38 6.05
CA ALA A 54 2.82 4.58 6.09
C ALA A 54 2.90 5.06 4.66
N PHE A 55 2.72 6.33 4.41
CA PHE A 55 2.76 6.82 3.05
C PHE A 55 3.13 8.29 2.97
N ARG A 56 3.54 8.73 1.80
CA ARG A 56 3.89 10.12 1.59
C ARG A 56 2.67 10.82 1.05
N ALA A 57 1.95 11.50 1.92
CA ALA A 57 0.69 12.14 1.53
C ALA A 57 0.87 13.16 0.44
N GLU A 58 2.03 13.79 0.39
CA GLU A 58 2.26 14.84 -0.60
C GLU A 58 2.92 14.40 -1.88
N THR A 59 2.88 13.11 -2.19
CA THR A 59 3.47 12.61 -3.39
C THR A 59 2.86 13.29 -4.61
N TRP A 60 1.56 13.46 -4.59
CA TRP A 60 0.86 14.15 -5.65
C TRP A 60 -0.05 15.21 -5.06
N SER A 61 -0.13 16.35 -5.70
CA SER A 61 -0.96 17.42 -5.18
C SER A 61 -2.44 17.15 -5.47
N ASP A 62 -2.76 16.37 -6.50
CA ASP A 62 -4.15 16.10 -6.84
C ASP A 62 -4.49 14.71 -6.29
N PRO A 63 -5.41 14.60 -5.34
CA PRO A 63 -5.76 13.31 -4.77
C PRO A 63 -6.27 12.31 -5.80
N ALA A 64 -6.78 12.78 -6.94
CA ALA A 64 -7.26 11.87 -7.97
C ALA A 64 -6.15 10.97 -8.48
N THR A 65 -4.91 11.42 -8.40
CA THR A 65 -3.79 10.63 -8.87
C THR A 65 -3.62 9.37 -8.02
N TRP A 66 -4.00 9.44 -6.73
CA TRP A 66 -3.94 8.26 -5.89
C TRP A 66 -4.93 7.22 -6.41
N GLY A 67 -6.10 7.66 -6.90
CA GLY A 67 -7.08 6.73 -7.43
C GLY A 67 -6.55 6.00 -8.66
N ILE A 68 -5.84 6.72 -9.52
CA ILE A 68 -5.27 6.12 -10.72
C ILE A 68 -4.21 5.10 -10.31
N MET A 69 -3.36 5.45 -9.36
CA MET A 69 -2.32 4.54 -8.89
C MET A 69 -2.93 3.30 -8.29
N LEU A 70 -4.03 3.44 -7.55
CA LEU A 70 -4.64 2.29 -6.91
C LEU A 70 -5.24 1.34 -7.95
N VAL A 71 -5.77 1.86 -9.06
CA VAL A 71 -6.29 1.02 -10.10
C VAL A 71 -5.14 0.23 -10.74
N ASP A 72 -4.00 0.88 -10.98
CA ASP A 72 -2.87 0.18 -11.56
C ASP A 72 -2.38 -0.90 -10.60
N PHE A 73 -2.39 -0.63 -9.31
CA PHE A 73 -1.95 -1.59 -8.31
C PHE A 73 -2.89 -2.81 -8.35
N VAL A 74 -4.20 -2.59 -8.44
CA VAL A 74 -5.15 -3.69 -8.51
C VAL A 74 -4.90 -4.53 -9.74
N LYS A 75 -4.55 -3.90 -10.88
CA LYS A 75 -4.30 -4.65 -12.07
C LYS A 75 -3.05 -5.51 -11.93
N HIS A 76 -2.03 -5.01 -11.23
CA HIS A 76 -0.83 -5.80 -10.99
C HIS A 76 -1.17 -6.99 -10.09
N ILE A 77 -2.04 -6.81 -9.12
CA ILE A 77 -2.44 -7.90 -8.24
C ILE A 77 -3.16 -8.96 -9.06
N ALA A 78 -4.05 -8.55 -9.98
CA ALA A 78 -4.79 -9.50 -10.78
C ALA A 78 -3.86 -10.28 -11.71
N ASP A 79 -2.84 -9.62 -12.26
CA ASP A 79 -1.88 -10.29 -13.11
C ASP A 79 -1.11 -11.33 -12.30
N ALA A 80 -0.76 -11.01 -11.07
CA ALA A 80 -0.02 -11.93 -10.23
C ALA A 80 -0.86 -13.17 -9.91
N TYR A 81 -2.16 -12.97 -9.62
CA TYR A 81 -3.02 -14.10 -9.32
C TYR A 81 -3.13 -15.00 -10.54
N GLU A 82 -3.27 -14.41 -11.73
CA GLU A 82 -3.39 -15.21 -12.92
C GLU A 82 -2.09 -15.98 -13.16
N ASN A 83 -0.95 -15.36 -12.96
CA ASN A 83 0.32 -16.03 -13.14
C ASN A 83 0.50 -17.18 -12.15
N LEU A 84 -0.14 -17.11 -11.01
CA LEU A 84 -0.05 -18.17 -10.04
C LEU A 84 -1.12 -19.24 -10.26
N GLY A 85 -1.89 -19.13 -11.35
CA GLY A 85 -2.91 -20.13 -11.67
C GLY A 85 -4.14 -20.05 -10.79
N LYS A 86 -4.41 -18.90 -10.18
CA LYS A 86 -5.52 -18.78 -9.27
C LYS A 86 -6.76 -18.13 -9.87
N GLY A 87 -6.86 -18.10 -11.17
CA GLY A 87 -8.05 -17.56 -11.84
C GLY A 87 -7.64 -16.68 -12.99
N SER A 88 -8.61 -16.31 -13.83
CA SER A 88 -8.31 -15.43 -14.93
C SER A 88 -8.18 -14.01 -14.43
N ARG A 89 -7.41 -13.22 -15.12
CA ARG A 89 -7.21 -11.83 -14.75
C ARG A 89 -8.55 -11.11 -14.62
N ASN A 90 -9.45 -11.31 -15.59
CA ASN A 90 -10.72 -10.63 -15.53
C ASN A 90 -11.59 -11.05 -14.35
N ASP A 91 -11.59 -12.31 -14.01
CA ASP A 91 -12.38 -12.77 -12.86
C ASP A 91 -11.80 -12.20 -11.59
N ILE A 92 -10.48 -12.12 -11.47
CA ILE A 92 -9.85 -11.59 -10.28
C ILE A 92 -10.18 -10.10 -10.16
N LEU A 93 -10.10 -9.36 -11.28
CA LEU A 93 -10.41 -7.94 -11.25
C LEU A 93 -11.86 -7.72 -10.82
N THR A 94 -12.78 -8.54 -11.33
CA THR A 94 -14.17 -8.41 -10.97
C THR A 94 -14.37 -8.67 -9.49
N THR A 95 -13.70 -9.68 -8.96
CA THR A 95 -13.82 -10.02 -7.56
C THR A 95 -13.31 -8.89 -6.68
N ILE A 96 -12.14 -8.34 -7.02
CA ILE A 96 -11.56 -7.27 -6.25
C ILE A 96 -12.48 -6.03 -6.31
N ARG A 97 -13.00 -5.73 -7.51
CA ARG A 97 -13.83 -4.56 -7.66
C ARG A 97 -15.12 -4.68 -6.86
N ARG A 98 -15.70 -5.86 -6.84
CA ARG A 98 -16.91 -6.05 -6.06
C ARG A 98 -16.66 -5.87 -4.60
N ALA A 99 -15.58 -6.42 -4.09
CA ALA A 99 -15.25 -6.31 -2.67
C ALA A 99 -14.96 -4.85 -2.34
N PHE A 100 -14.26 -4.15 -3.24
CA PHE A 100 -13.93 -2.76 -3.04
C PHE A 100 -15.22 -1.93 -2.98
N ASP A 101 -16.13 -2.13 -3.91
CA ASP A 101 -17.35 -1.35 -3.95
C ASP A 101 -18.23 -1.64 -2.73
N ALA A 102 -18.28 -2.88 -2.32
CA ALA A 102 -19.09 -3.24 -1.15
C ALA A 102 -18.51 -2.60 0.11
N GLU A 103 -17.19 -2.65 0.26
CA GLU A 103 -16.57 -2.08 1.44
C GLU A 103 -16.70 -0.57 1.43
N TRP A 104 -16.64 0.04 0.26
CA TRP A 104 -16.76 1.49 0.17
C TRP A 104 -18.15 1.92 0.63
N ARG A 105 -19.19 1.18 0.22
CA ARG A 105 -20.54 1.55 0.61
C ARG A 105 -20.91 1.15 2.02
N THR A 106 -20.45 0.00 2.47
CA THR A 106 -20.84 -0.53 3.78
C THR A 106 -19.61 -1.12 4.44
N PRO A 107 -18.81 -0.29 5.08
CA PRO A 107 -17.56 -0.77 5.68
C PRO A 107 -17.79 -1.88 6.70
N THR A 108 -16.88 -2.78 6.69
CA THR A 108 -16.93 -3.86 7.65
C THR A 108 -16.51 -3.23 8.90
N ASP A 109 -17.28 -3.05 9.81
CA ASP A 109 -16.93 -2.37 10.81
C ASP A 109 -16.23 -2.75 11.77
N HIS A 110 -16.38 -3.18 12.33
CA HIS A 110 -15.78 -3.60 13.33
C HIS A 110 -14.77 -2.77 13.73
N GLN A 111 -14.24 -2.38 13.09
CA GLN A 111 -13.25 -1.71 13.42
C GLN A 111 -13.65 -0.56 13.88
N THR A 112 -14.42 -0.32 13.55
CA THR A 112 -14.79 0.81 13.82
C THR A 112 -15.05 0.89 15.09
N GLU A 113 -15.32 0.36 15.44
CA GLU A 113 -15.59 0.47 16.47
C GLU A 113 -14.75 0.66 17.32
N LYS A 114 -14.26 0.62 17.24
CA LYS A 114 -13.54 0.70 17.99
C LYS A 114 -13.25 1.79 18.23
N GLN A 115 -13.57 2.30 17.94
CA GLN A 115 -13.48 3.29 18.15
C GLN A 115 -13.80 3.72 18.89
#